data_c407e47f719b7af34bc3b7052c23fb67
#
_entry.id   c407e47f719b7af34bc3b7052c23fb67
#
_cell.length_a   1.000
_cell.length_b   1.000
_cell.length_c   1.000
_cell.angle_alpha   90.00
_cell.angle_beta   90.00
_cell.angle_gamma   90.00
#
_symmetry.space_group_name_H-M   'P 1'
#
loop_
_entity.id
_entity.type
_entity.pdbx_description
1 polymer ?
#
loop_
_entity_poly.entity_id
_entity_poly.type
_entity_poly.pdbx_seq_one_letter_code
_entity_poly.pdbx_strand_id
1 'polypeptide(L)'
;MISAKTGASTLITTTFMTSVGAAFLGALVEVVEAFTIVLAVSLVRGWRPALVGTLAGVAALAIMVVVLGPVLNLIPLRALQFVVGLALLLFGLRWLRKAILRSIGLIALHDEEAVFVAHTRELGAAEQRRADSLDWIAGLAAFKAVLIEGTEVVFIVIAVGAGNGMLWPAALGALSAAVLVLAIGALAHKPLSQVPENGLKFAVGVMLSAFGLFWVGEGLGVDWPGADLSILAFVLIFLGIAGVLIVALRPRSEETA
;
A
#
# COMPACT_ATOMS: atom_id res chain seq x y z
N MET A 1 -28.03 -29.03 -15.00
CA MET A 1 -26.68 -29.31 -14.47
C MET A 1 -25.60 -28.44 -15.15
N ILE A 2 -25.72 -28.01 -16.39
CA ILE A 2 -24.78 -27.16 -17.13
C ILE A 2 -24.81 -25.70 -16.65
N SER A 3 -25.99 -25.14 -16.32
CA SER A 3 -26.14 -23.73 -15.86
C SER A 3 -25.48 -23.44 -14.51
N ALA A 4 -25.48 -24.37 -13.57
CA ALA A 4 -24.85 -24.19 -12.26
C ALA A 4 -23.30 -24.19 -12.33
N LYS A 5 -22.71 -24.96 -13.26
CA LYS A 5 -21.25 -24.96 -13.47
C LYS A 5 -20.77 -23.65 -14.11
N THR A 6 -21.55 -23.06 -15.02
CA THR A 6 -21.20 -21.80 -15.67
C THR A 6 -21.26 -20.64 -14.67
N GLY A 7 -22.24 -20.60 -13.78
CA GLY A 7 -22.34 -19.57 -12.72
C GLY A 7 -21.17 -19.64 -11.71
N ALA A 8 -20.82 -20.83 -11.26
CA ALA A 8 -19.71 -21.02 -10.32
C ALA A 8 -18.36 -20.64 -10.93
N SER A 9 -18.10 -20.98 -12.20
CA SER A 9 -16.85 -20.60 -12.89
C SER A 9 -16.74 -19.09 -13.08
N THR A 10 -17.84 -18.42 -13.39
CA THR A 10 -17.86 -16.95 -13.55
C THR A 10 -17.58 -16.24 -12.23
N LEU A 11 -18.16 -16.68 -11.14
CA LEU A 11 -17.93 -16.12 -9.79
C LEU A 11 -16.45 -16.27 -9.36
N ILE A 12 -15.86 -17.46 -9.55
CA ILE A 12 -14.45 -17.71 -9.22
C ILE A 12 -13.54 -16.80 -10.06
N THR A 13 -13.81 -16.65 -11.35
CA THR A 13 -13.01 -15.79 -12.24
C THR A 13 -13.13 -14.32 -11.83
N THR A 14 -14.32 -13.86 -11.47
CA THR A 14 -14.54 -12.48 -11.02
C THR A 14 -13.79 -12.21 -9.72
N THR A 15 -13.90 -13.10 -8.73
CA THR A 15 -13.18 -12.97 -7.45
C THR A 15 -11.67 -13.00 -7.65
N PHE A 16 -11.18 -13.85 -8.54
CA PHE A 16 -9.75 -13.90 -8.91
C PHE A 16 -9.28 -12.56 -9.47
N MET A 17 -9.96 -12.03 -10.49
CA MET A 17 -9.59 -10.77 -11.14
C MET A 17 -9.70 -9.56 -10.23
N THR A 18 -10.71 -9.51 -9.37
CA THR A 18 -10.84 -8.42 -8.37
C THR A 18 -9.72 -8.48 -7.33
N SER A 19 -9.33 -9.67 -6.88
CA SER A 19 -8.21 -9.83 -5.94
C SER A 19 -6.87 -9.42 -6.56
N VAL A 20 -6.60 -9.83 -7.81
CA VAL A 20 -5.40 -9.39 -8.54
C VAL A 20 -5.39 -7.87 -8.71
N GLY A 21 -6.49 -7.29 -9.20
CA GLY A 21 -6.59 -5.84 -9.46
C GLY A 21 -6.47 -4.99 -8.20
N ALA A 22 -7.14 -5.37 -7.12
CA ALA A 22 -7.09 -4.65 -5.86
C ALA A 22 -5.68 -4.68 -5.23
N ALA A 23 -5.05 -5.86 -5.20
CA ALA A 23 -3.68 -6.00 -4.69
C ALA A 23 -2.66 -5.29 -5.59
N PHE A 24 -2.85 -5.30 -6.91
CA PHE A 24 -2.02 -4.56 -7.85
C PHE A 24 -2.06 -3.06 -7.57
N LEU A 25 -3.25 -2.47 -7.48
CA LEU A 25 -3.41 -1.02 -7.27
C LEU A 25 -2.86 -0.58 -5.92
N GLY A 26 -3.11 -1.36 -4.86
CA GLY A 26 -2.55 -1.06 -3.54
C GLY A 26 -1.03 -1.16 -3.52
N ALA A 27 -0.47 -2.26 -4.01
CA ALA A 27 0.97 -2.46 -4.04
C ALA A 27 1.71 -1.49 -4.97
N LEU A 28 1.05 -0.99 -6.02
CA LEU A 28 1.66 -0.05 -6.97
C LEU A 28 2.18 1.21 -6.26
N VAL A 29 1.41 1.76 -5.33
CA VAL A 29 1.78 2.97 -4.59
C VAL A 29 3.02 2.72 -3.74
N GLU A 30 2.99 1.65 -2.95
CA GLU A 30 4.06 1.31 -2.02
C GLU A 30 5.37 0.99 -2.73
N VAL A 31 5.27 0.27 -3.85
CA VAL A 31 6.46 -0.04 -4.66
C VAL A 31 7.04 1.22 -5.30
N VAL A 32 6.21 2.19 -5.71
CA VAL A 32 6.70 3.50 -6.22
C VAL A 32 7.43 4.25 -5.11
N GLU A 33 6.88 4.30 -3.88
CA GLU A 33 7.54 4.97 -2.75
C GLU A 33 8.90 4.32 -2.42
N ALA A 34 8.93 2.99 -2.26
CA ALA A 34 10.17 2.26 -2.02
C ALA A 34 11.19 2.49 -3.14
N PHE A 35 10.75 2.39 -4.40
CA PHE A 35 11.62 2.56 -5.57
C PHE A 35 12.22 3.97 -5.65
N THR A 36 11.44 5.01 -5.34
CA THR A 36 11.91 6.40 -5.35
C THR A 36 13.07 6.59 -4.35
N ILE A 37 12.96 6.02 -3.14
CA ILE A 37 14.03 6.10 -2.15
C ILE A 37 15.26 5.29 -2.59
N VAL A 38 15.06 4.07 -3.10
CA VAL A 38 16.15 3.23 -3.63
C VAL A 38 16.88 3.92 -4.77
N LEU A 39 16.13 4.57 -5.68
CA LEU A 39 16.69 5.33 -6.78
C LEU A 39 17.50 6.54 -6.28
N ALA A 40 16.98 7.29 -5.29
CA ALA A 40 17.71 8.39 -4.67
C ALA A 40 19.05 7.92 -4.09
N VAL A 41 19.04 6.82 -3.35
CA VAL A 41 20.25 6.20 -2.81
C VAL A 41 21.24 5.82 -3.93
N SER A 42 20.72 5.21 -5.00
CA SER A 42 21.57 4.76 -6.13
C SER A 42 22.26 5.92 -6.87
N LEU A 43 21.58 7.05 -7.02
CA LEU A 43 22.10 8.23 -7.70
C LEU A 43 23.13 8.98 -6.86
N VAL A 44 22.98 9.00 -5.53
CA VAL A 44 23.88 9.73 -4.64
C VAL A 44 25.09 8.91 -4.23
N ARG A 45 24.91 7.62 -3.97
CA ARG A 45 25.94 6.72 -3.41
C ARG A 45 26.29 5.53 -4.30
N GLY A 46 25.62 5.42 -5.43
CA GLY A 46 25.81 4.33 -6.36
C GLY A 46 24.94 3.11 -6.05
N TRP A 47 24.92 2.19 -6.99
CA TRP A 47 24.05 1.02 -6.95
C TRP A 47 24.43 -0.02 -5.90
N ARG A 48 25.68 -0.07 -5.43
CA ARG A 48 26.11 -1.07 -4.44
C ARG A 48 25.34 -0.96 -3.11
N PRO A 49 25.38 0.19 -2.38
CA PRO A 49 24.63 0.32 -1.14
C PRO A 49 23.11 0.22 -1.36
N ALA A 50 22.59 0.78 -2.46
CA ALA A 50 21.17 0.68 -2.81
C ALA A 50 20.73 -0.79 -2.96
N LEU A 51 21.45 -1.60 -3.74
CA LEU A 51 21.12 -3.00 -3.98
C LEU A 51 21.30 -3.86 -2.72
N VAL A 52 22.38 -3.65 -1.96
CA VAL A 52 22.60 -4.39 -0.70
C VAL A 52 21.47 -4.11 0.28
N GLY A 53 21.07 -2.84 0.46
CA GLY A 53 19.95 -2.47 1.32
C GLY A 53 18.62 -3.05 0.83
N THR A 54 18.35 -2.95 -0.47
CA THR A 54 17.14 -3.51 -1.09
C THR A 54 17.07 -5.02 -0.92
N LEU A 55 18.14 -5.74 -1.22
CA LEU A 55 18.17 -7.21 -1.08
C LEU A 55 18.01 -7.65 0.38
N ALA A 56 18.64 -6.94 1.31
CA ALA A 56 18.46 -7.19 2.74
C ALA A 56 17.01 -6.94 3.19
N GLY A 57 16.36 -5.87 2.68
CA GLY A 57 14.94 -5.57 2.93
C GLY A 57 14.03 -6.66 2.39
N VAL A 58 14.23 -7.08 1.15
CA VAL A 58 13.47 -8.18 0.53
C VAL A 58 13.68 -9.50 1.28
N ALA A 59 14.91 -9.80 1.70
CA ALA A 59 15.20 -11.00 2.49
C ALA A 59 14.48 -10.96 3.85
N ALA A 60 14.50 -9.82 4.53
CA ALA A 60 13.76 -9.63 5.78
C ALA A 60 12.25 -9.80 5.60
N LEU A 61 11.67 -9.24 4.52
CA LEU A 61 10.27 -9.45 4.16
C LEU A 61 9.95 -10.92 3.87
N ALA A 62 10.82 -11.61 3.12
CA ALA A 62 10.65 -13.03 2.83
C ALA A 62 10.67 -13.88 4.12
N ILE A 63 11.59 -13.59 5.03
CA ILE A 63 11.65 -14.24 6.35
C ILE A 63 10.36 -13.97 7.13
N MET A 64 9.91 -12.72 7.15
CA MET A 64 8.67 -12.33 7.82
C MET A 64 7.48 -13.11 7.27
N VAL A 65 7.32 -13.21 5.96
CA VAL A 65 6.24 -13.96 5.31
C VAL A 65 6.32 -15.45 5.60
N VAL A 66 7.52 -16.04 5.55
CA VAL A 66 7.73 -17.47 5.84
C VAL A 66 7.44 -17.80 7.32
N VAL A 67 7.80 -16.91 8.24
CA VAL A 67 7.55 -17.10 9.67
C VAL A 67 6.08 -16.85 10.02
N LEU A 68 5.48 -15.79 9.47
CA LEU A 68 4.08 -15.46 9.76
C LEU A 68 3.08 -16.36 9.04
N GLY A 69 3.39 -16.82 7.82
CA GLY A 69 2.47 -17.63 7.02
C GLY A 69 1.96 -18.89 7.74
N PRO A 70 2.80 -19.74 8.32
CA PRO A 70 2.36 -20.90 9.10
C PRO A 70 1.58 -20.50 10.35
N VAL A 71 1.98 -19.43 11.03
CA VAL A 71 1.31 -18.94 12.25
C VAL A 71 -0.12 -18.51 11.95
N LEU A 72 -0.37 -17.90 10.79
CA LEU A 72 -1.72 -17.52 10.35
C LEU A 72 -2.67 -18.71 10.27
N ASN A 73 -2.17 -19.91 9.92
CA ASN A 73 -2.97 -21.14 9.86
C ASN A 73 -3.33 -21.72 11.26
N LEU A 74 -2.61 -21.30 12.32
CA LEU A 74 -2.86 -21.74 13.70
C LEU A 74 -3.83 -20.84 14.43
N ILE A 75 -4.11 -19.65 13.92
CA ILE A 75 -4.99 -18.67 14.54
C ILE A 75 -6.44 -18.95 14.13
N PRO A 76 -7.41 -18.99 15.08
CA PRO A 76 -8.83 -19.07 14.74
C PRO A 76 -9.22 -17.95 13.79
N LEU A 77 -9.96 -18.28 12.72
CA LEU A 77 -10.33 -17.33 11.66
C LEU A 77 -10.91 -16.01 12.21
N ARG A 78 -11.80 -16.10 13.21
CA ARG A 78 -12.41 -14.91 13.85
C ARG A 78 -11.38 -14.00 14.52
N ALA A 79 -10.38 -14.57 15.20
CA ALA A 79 -9.31 -13.79 15.82
C ALA A 79 -8.43 -13.15 14.77
N LEU A 80 -8.11 -13.88 13.68
CA LEU A 80 -7.39 -13.35 12.54
C LEU A 80 -8.14 -12.18 11.88
N GLN A 81 -9.43 -12.37 11.58
CA GLN A 81 -10.30 -11.34 11.01
C GLN A 81 -10.35 -10.09 11.90
N PHE A 82 -10.49 -10.26 13.22
CA PHE A 82 -10.49 -9.13 14.14
C PHE A 82 -9.17 -8.36 14.14
N VAL A 83 -8.04 -9.06 14.32
CA VAL A 83 -6.72 -8.42 14.43
C VAL A 83 -6.30 -7.78 13.10
N VAL A 84 -6.41 -8.53 12.00
CA VAL A 84 -6.06 -8.01 10.67
C VAL A 84 -7.05 -6.93 10.26
N GLY A 85 -8.35 -7.14 10.47
CA GLY A 85 -9.37 -6.14 10.18
C GLY A 85 -9.16 -4.83 10.94
N LEU A 86 -8.78 -4.90 12.21
CA LEU A 86 -8.44 -3.71 13.01
C LEU A 86 -7.20 -2.98 12.45
N ALA A 87 -6.15 -3.72 12.12
CA ALA A 87 -4.95 -3.15 11.52
C ALA A 87 -5.27 -2.46 10.19
N LEU A 88 -6.05 -3.11 9.30
CA LEU A 88 -6.49 -2.53 8.03
C LEU A 88 -7.35 -1.29 8.20
N LEU A 89 -8.29 -1.32 9.15
CA LEU A 89 -9.15 -0.18 9.45
C LEU A 89 -8.32 1.03 9.90
N LEU A 90 -7.43 0.83 10.86
CA LEU A 90 -6.56 1.90 11.37
C LEU A 90 -5.64 2.45 10.27
N PHE A 91 -5.11 1.56 9.44
CA PHE A 91 -4.23 1.90 8.32
C PHE A 91 -5.00 2.67 7.23
N GLY A 92 -6.15 2.14 6.82
CA GLY A 92 -7.02 2.77 5.86
C GLY A 92 -7.50 4.15 6.30
N LEU A 93 -7.92 4.30 7.56
CA LEU A 93 -8.32 5.59 8.12
C LEU A 93 -7.16 6.60 8.17
N ARG A 94 -5.93 6.14 8.48
CA ARG A 94 -4.74 6.98 8.45
C ARG A 94 -4.48 7.52 7.05
N TRP A 95 -4.57 6.66 6.04
CA TRP A 95 -4.37 7.07 4.64
C TRP A 95 -5.48 7.98 4.15
N LEU A 96 -6.73 7.61 4.43
CA LEU A 96 -7.89 8.38 4.05
C LEU A 96 -7.85 9.79 4.67
N ARG A 97 -7.53 9.88 5.98
CA ARG A 97 -7.32 11.17 6.66
C ARG A 97 -6.23 12.00 5.97
N LYS A 98 -5.07 11.39 5.67
CA LYS A 98 -3.96 12.10 5.02
C LYS A 98 -4.34 12.58 3.62
N ALA A 99 -5.04 11.75 2.85
CA ALA A 99 -5.51 12.09 1.51
C ALA A 99 -6.56 13.22 1.53
N ILE A 100 -7.49 13.21 2.49
CA ILE A 100 -8.47 14.30 2.69
C ILE A 100 -7.74 15.61 3.02
N LEU A 101 -6.83 15.60 4.01
CA LEU A 101 -6.09 16.79 4.43
C LEU A 101 -5.23 17.39 3.30
N ARG A 102 -4.69 16.54 2.43
CA ARG A 102 -3.98 16.97 1.21
C ARG A 102 -4.95 17.59 0.19
N SER A 103 -6.13 16.98 0.00
CA SER A 103 -7.12 17.46 -0.96
C SER A 103 -7.67 18.84 -0.62
N ILE A 104 -7.67 19.23 0.65
CA ILE A 104 -8.11 20.56 1.14
C ILE A 104 -6.95 21.54 1.34
N GLY A 105 -5.71 21.12 1.04
CA GLY A 105 -4.52 21.98 1.12
C GLY A 105 -3.96 22.21 2.53
N LEU A 106 -4.47 21.52 3.57
CA LEU A 106 -3.95 21.62 4.94
C LEU A 106 -2.62 20.89 5.13
N ILE A 107 -2.34 19.91 4.28
CA ILE A 107 -1.04 19.22 4.22
C ILE A 107 -0.57 19.31 2.77
N ALA A 108 0.72 19.59 2.58
CA ALA A 108 1.31 19.58 1.24
C ALA A 108 1.09 18.23 0.55
N LEU A 109 0.80 18.26 -0.75
CA LEU A 109 0.82 17.06 -1.57
C LEU A 109 2.19 16.40 -1.40
N HIS A 110 2.19 15.07 -1.27
CA HIS A 110 3.44 14.34 -1.27
C HIS A 110 4.02 14.48 -2.68
N ASP A 111 5.13 15.19 -2.75
CA ASP A 111 5.87 15.39 -3.98
C ASP A 111 7.04 14.42 -3.95
N GLU A 112 6.92 13.34 -4.74
CA GLU A 112 7.96 12.32 -4.88
C GLU A 112 9.30 12.97 -5.31
N GLU A 113 9.22 14.05 -6.10
CA GLU A 113 10.40 14.81 -6.50
C GLU A 113 11.00 15.58 -5.32
N ALA A 114 10.16 16.16 -4.46
CA ALA A 114 10.62 16.83 -3.23
C ALA A 114 11.22 15.83 -2.23
N VAL A 115 10.61 14.65 -2.07
CA VAL A 115 11.16 13.55 -1.24
C VAL A 115 12.49 13.06 -1.80
N PHE A 116 12.56 12.85 -3.11
CA PHE A 116 13.78 12.48 -3.81
C PHE A 116 14.88 13.52 -3.60
N VAL A 117 14.57 14.81 -3.78
CA VAL A 117 15.51 15.93 -3.56
C VAL A 117 15.93 16.03 -2.11
N ALA A 118 15.00 15.84 -1.15
CA ALA A 118 15.32 15.86 0.28
C ALA A 118 16.29 14.73 0.66
N HIS A 119 16.00 13.48 0.26
CA HIS A 119 16.91 12.35 0.50
C HIS A 119 18.26 12.54 -0.20
N THR A 120 18.25 13.08 -1.40
CA THR A 120 19.50 13.40 -2.14
C THR A 120 20.31 14.43 -1.39
N ARG A 121 19.70 15.50 -0.85
CA ARG A 121 20.38 16.52 -0.03
C ARG A 121 20.91 15.98 1.28
N GLU A 122 20.12 15.17 2.00
CA GLU A 122 20.54 14.55 3.27
C GLU A 122 21.76 13.65 3.06
N LEU A 123 21.72 12.80 2.00
CA LEU A 123 22.83 11.92 1.66
C LEU A 123 24.06 12.71 1.18
N GLY A 124 23.88 13.80 0.42
CA GLY A 124 24.96 14.68 -0.04
C GLY A 124 25.61 15.50 1.08
N ALA A 125 24.80 16.02 2.03
CA ALA A 125 25.31 16.76 3.19
C ALA A 125 26.16 15.88 4.14
N ALA A 126 25.93 14.57 4.12
CA ALA A 126 26.71 13.60 4.87
C ALA A 126 28.08 13.30 4.22
N GLU A 127 28.36 13.82 3.02
CA GLU A 127 29.57 13.53 2.22
C GLU A 127 30.88 14.01 2.85
N GLN A 128 30.80 14.93 3.81
CA GLN A 128 31.97 15.46 4.53
C GLN A 128 32.44 14.57 5.69
N ARG A 129 31.79 13.43 5.95
CA ARG A 129 32.15 12.54 7.06
C ARG A 129 32.37 11.10 6.55
N ARG A 130 33.62 10.68 6.35
CA ARG A 130 34.17 9.33 6.05
C ARG A 130 33.31 8.43 5.15
N ALA A 131 33.83 8.12 3.96
CA ALA A 131 33.18 7.39 2.87
C ALA A 131 32.51 6.04 3.29
N ASP A 132 33.16 5.22 4.11
CA ASP A 132 32.67 3.89 4.46
C ASP A 132 31.45 3.89 5.40
N SER A 133 31.33 4.89 6.30
CA SER A 133 30.16 5.02 7.17
C SER A 133 28.92 5.50 6.43
N LEU A 134 29.11 6.19 5.32
CA LEU A 134 28.04 6.79 4.53
C LEU A 134 27.37 5.79 3.59
N ASP A 135 28.13 4.81 3.09
CA ASP A 135 27.56 3.72 2.29
C ASP A 135 26.67 2.81 3.14
N TRP A 136 27.03 2.59 4.40
CA TRP A 136 26.18 1.86 5.36
C TRP A 136 24.87 2.61 5.65
N ILE A 137 24.93 3.93 5.91
CA ILE A 137 23.74 4.75 6.14
C ILE A 137 22.81 4.76 4.92
N ALA A 138 23.38 4.88 3.72
CA ALA A 138 22.63 4.84 2.47
C ALA A 138 21.98 3.46 2.24
N GLY A 139 22.72 2.38 2.47
CA GLY A 139 22.17 1.03 2.42
C GLY A 139 21.05 0.81 3.44
N LEU A 140 21.19 1.35 4.64
CA LEU A 140 20.15 1.30 5.68
C LEU A 140 18.90 2.08 5.27
N ALA A 141 19.03 3.20 4.58
CA ALA A 141 17.89 3.94 4.05
C ALA A 141 17.10 3.13 3.02
N ALA A 142 17.80 2.49 2.06
CA ALA A 142 17.16 1.59 1.09
C ALA A 142 16.52 0.36 1.78
N PHE A 143 17.20 -0.24 2.75
CA PHE A 143 16.67 -1.34 3.56
C PHE A 143 15.37 -0.94 4.27
N LYS A 144 15.37 0.19 4.98
CA LYS A 144 14.20 0.68 5.71
C LYS A 144 13.02 0.97 4.78
N ALA A 145 13.28 1.61 3.63
CA ALA A 145 12.25 1.89 2.65
C ALA A 145 11.59 0.58 2.17
N VAL A 146 12.39 -0.38 1.69
CA VAL A 146 11.86 -1.66 1.21
C VAL A 146 11.16 -2.43 2.32
N LEU A 147 11.67 -2.40 3.56
CA LEU A 147 11.05 -3.12 4.68
C LEU A 147 9.71 -2.47 5.08
N ILE A 148 9.64 -1.16 5.17
CA ILE A 148 8.42 -0.45 5.59
C ILE A 148 7.36 -0.60 4.50
N GLU A 149 7.64 -0.17 3.27
CA GLU A 149 6.67 -0.22 2.18
C GLU A 149 6.33 -1.67 1.78
N GLY A 150 7.32 -2.57 1.81
CA GLY A 150 7.08 -3.98 1.58
C GLY A 150 6.20 -4.64 2.65
N THR A 151 6.27 -4.21 3.91
CA THR A 151 5.36 -4.66 4.96
C THR A 151 3.93 -4.22 4.66
N GLU A 152 3.74 -3.00 4.13
CA GLU A 152 2.43 -2.51 3.69
C GLU A 152 1.88 -3.35 2.55
N VAL A 153 2.71 -3.71 1.57
CA VAL A 153 2.33 -4.65 0.49
C VAL A 153 1.90 -6.01 1.05
N VAL A 154 2.63 -6.56 2.03
CA VAL A 154 2.26 -7.84 2.67
C VAL A 154 0.89 -7.73 3.34
N PHE A 155 0.60 -6.64 4.05
CA PHE A 155 -0.72 -6.42 4.64
C PHE A 155 -1.82 -6.30 3.58
N ILE A 156 -1.57 -5.60 2.47
CA ILE A 156 -2.52 -5.50 1.35
C ILE A 156 -2.82 -6.89 0.77
N VAL A 157 -1.79 -7.72 0.54
CA VAL A 157 -1.96 -9.08 0.01
C VAL A 157 -2.78 -9.95 0.97
N ILE A 158 -2.51 -9.88 2.28
CA ILE A 158 -3.27 -10.61 3.29
C ILE A 158 -4.72 -10.12 3.32
N ALA A 159 -4.93 -8.81 3.33
CA ALA A 159 -6.25 -8.20 3.36
C ALA A 159 -7.13 -8.64 2.20
N VAL A 160 -6.59 -8.55 1.00
CA VAL A 160 -7.32 -8.86 -0.24
C VAL A 160 -7.50 -10.37 -0.42
N GLY A 161 -6.52 -11.16 0.05
CA GLY A 161 -6.44 -12.58 -0.30
C GLY A 161 -6.89 -13.57 0.76
N ALA A 162 -6.80 -13.25 2.06
CA ALA A 162 -7.00 -14.25 3.12
C ALA A 162 -8.47 -14.67 3.28
N GLY A 163 -9.43 -13.74 3.13
CA GLY A 163 -10.85 -14.03 3.36
C GLY A 163 -11.46 -15.03 2.38
N ASN A 164 -10.99 -15.05 1.14
CA ASN A 164 -11.56 -15.84 0.04
C ASN A 164 -10.65 -16.96 -0.47
N GLY A 165 -9.56 -17.28 0.23
CA GLY A 165 -8.56 -18.23 -0.25
C GLY A 165 -7.79 -17.73 -1.49
N MET A 166 -7.78 -16.42 -1.74
CA MET A 166 -7.20 -15.75 -2.91
C MET A 166 -5.83 -15.12 -2.63
N LEU A 167 -5.06 -15.65 -1.66
CA LEU A 167 -3.70 -15.15 -1.35
C LEU A 167 -2.78 -15.18 -2.56
N TRP A 168 -2.83 -16.26 -3.37
CA TRP A 168 -2.03 -16.36 -4.59
C TRP A 168 -2.42 -15.33 -5.64
N PRO A 169 -3.70 -15.14 -6.00
CA PRO A 169 -4.11 -14.05 -6.88
C PRO A 169 -3.69 -12.67 -6.38
N ALA A 170 -3.87 -12.39 -5.10
CA ALA A 170 -3.42 -11.12 -4.50
C ALA A 170 -1.90 -10.95 -4.58
N ALA A 171 -1.12 -12.00 -4.27
CA ALA A 171 0.33 -11.97 -4.41
C ALA A 171 0.78 -11.74 -5.86
N LEU A 172 0.11 -12.36 -6.84
CA LEU A 172 0.37 -12.11 -8.27
C LEU A 172 0.08 -10.65 -8.65
N GLY A 173 -0.99 -10.06 -8.11
CA GLY A 173 -1.30 -8.65 -8.30
C GLY A 173 -0.17 -7.75 -7.78
N ALA A 174 0.27 -7.96 -6.55
CA ALA A 174 1.36 -7.20 -5.95
C ALA A 174 2.70 -7.38 -6.69
N LEU A 175 3.04 -8.61 -7.08
CA LEU A 175 4.25 -8.88 -7.85
C LEU A 175 4.20 -8.22 -9.24
N SER A 176 3.05 -8.21 -9.91
CA SER A 176 2.90 -7.55 -11.20
C SER A 176 3.07 -6.03 -11.09
N ALA A 177 2.61 -5.41 -9.99
CA ALA A 177 2.88 -4.01 -9.69
C ALA A 177 4.38 -3.75 -9.52
N ALA A 178 5.07 -4.60 -8.74
CA ALA A 178 6.50 -4.48 -8.55
C ALA A 178 7.29 -4.60 -9.87
N VAL A 179 6.95 -5.60 -10.68
CA VAL A 179 7.58 -5.78 -12.01
C VAL A 179 7.34 -4.57 -12.92
N LEU A 180 6.11 -4.04 -12.93
CA LEU A 180 5.78 -2.85 -13.73
C LEU A 180 6.60 -1.64 -13.30
N VAL A 181 6.66 -1.34 -11.99
CA VAL A 181 7.42 -0.19 -11.47
C VAL A 181 8.91 -0.34 -11.78
N LEU A 182 9.48 -1.53 -11.58
CA LEU A 182 10.88 -1.78 -11.89
C LEU A 182 11.17 -1.66 -13.39
N ALA A 183 10.26 -2.15 -14.25
CA ALA A 183 10.40 -2.03 -15.71
C ALA A 183 10.34 -0.56 -16.17
N ILE A 184 9.36 0.20 -15.66
CA ILE A 184 9.24 1.64 -15.95
C ILE A 184 10.47 2.38 -15.44
N GLY A 185 10.91 2.10 -14.20
CA GLY A 185 12.08 2.73 -13.60
C GLY A 185 13.38 2.43 -14.33
N ALA A 186 13.52 1.23 -14.91
CA ALA A 186 14.68 0.87 -15.72
C ALA A 186 14.68 1.54 -17.11
N LEU A 187 13.49 1.77 -17.68
CA LEU A 187 13.32 2.35 -19.03
C LEU A 187 13.24 3.89 -18.99
N ALA A 188 12.56 4.43 -18.00
CA ALA A 188 12.34 5.85 -17.83
C ALA A 188 13.26 6.39 -16.73
N HIS A 189 14.33 7.05 -17.11
CA HIS A 189 15.20 7.80 -16.18
C HIS A 189 14.50 9.05 -15.62
N LYS A 190 13.24 9.27 -15.95
CA LYS A 190 12.40 10.37 -15.48
C LYS A 190 11.31 9.86 -14.54
N PRO A 191 10.95 10.68 -13.56
CA PRO A 191 10.33 10.25 -12.34
C PRO A 191 8.95 9.62 -12.54
N LEU A 192 8.69 8.60 -11.77
CA LEU A 192 7.38 8.09 -11.42
C LEU A 192 6.47 9.16 -10.73
N SER A 193 6.94 10.42 -10.71
CA SER A 193 6.25 11.60 -10.16
C SER A 193 4.89 11.92 -10.81
N GLN A 194 4.56 11.24 -11.91
CA GLN A 194 3.26 11.42 -12.58
C GLN A 194 2.15 10.49 -12.05
N VAL A 195 2.48 9.58 -11.14
CA VAL A 195 1.46 8.74 -10.50
C VAL A 195 0.61 9.62 -9.59
N PRO A 196 -0.73 9.66 -9.73
CA PRO A 196 -1.60 10.48 -8.89
C PRO A 196 -1.71 9.87 -7.48
N GLU A 197 -0.61 9.92 -6.72
CA GLU A 197 -0.40 9.29 -5.42
C GLU A 197 -1.55 9.58 -4.45
N ASN A 198 -1.97 10.85 -4.35
CA ASN A 198 -3.04 11.21 -3.42
C ASN A 198 -4.38 10.56 -3.79
N GLY A 199 -4.69 10.44 -5.09
CA GLY A 199 -5.89 9.77 -5.57
C GLY A 199 -5.86 8.27 -5.29
N LEU A 200 -4.71 7.63 -5.52
CA LEU A 200 -4.52 6.22 -5.22
C LEU A 200 -4.57 5.95 -3.71
N LYS A 201 -3.88 6.73 -2.88
CA LYS A 201 -3.95 6.63 -1.41
C LYS A 201 -5.35 6.87 -0.89
N PHE A 202 -6.10 7.79 -1.50
CA PHE A 202 -7.51 7.99 -1.18
C PHE A 202 -8.33 6.73 -1.48
N ALA A 203 -8.23 6.18 -2.69
CA ALA A 203 -8.98 5.00 -3.10
C ALA A 203 -8.63 3.76 -2.25
N VAL A 204 -7.33 3.51 -2.05
CA VAL A 204 -6.85 2.42 -1.21
C VAL A 204 -7.25 2.64 0.25
N GLY A 205 -7.17 3.87 0.77
CA GLY A 205 -7.61 4.22 2.12
C GLY A 205 -9.10 3.92 2.35
N VAL A 206 -9.96 4.24 1.38
CA VAL A 206 -11.39 3.88 1.41
C VAL A 206 -11.55 2.36 1.41
N MET A 207 -10.87 1.66 0.48
CA MET A 207 -10.96 0.21 0.36
C MET A 207 -10.51 -0.51 1.64
N LEU A 208 -9.34 -0.17 2.17
CA LEU A 208 -8.81 -0.77 3.40
C LEU A 208 -9.69 -0.48 4.62
N SER A 209 -10.26 0.73 4.70
CA SER A 209 -11.19 1.09 5.78
C SER A 209 -12.48 0.26 5.70
N ALA A 210 -13.03 0.07 4.51
CA ALA A 210 -14.23 -0.73 4.28
C ALA A 210 -13.99 -2.21 4.61
N PHE A 211 -12.91 -2.80 4.08
CA PHE A 211 -12.51 -4.17 4.40
C PHE A 211 -12.20 -4.35 5.89
N GLY A 212 -11.46 -3.41 6.47
CA GLY A 212 -11.10 -3.44 7.87
C GLY A 212 -12.34 -3.44 8.78
N LEU A 213 -13.31 -2.56 8.51
CA LEU A 213 -14.58 -2.52 9.25
C LEU A 213 -15.37 -3.80 9.09
N PHE A 214 -15.46 -4.34 7.87
CA PHE A 214 -16.14 -5.59 7.57
C PHE A 214 -15.52 -6.74 8.38
N TRP A 215 -14.21 -6.90 8.33
CA TRP A 215 -13.52 -7.98 9.03
C TRP A 215 -13.51 -7.82 10.56
N VAL A 216 -13.45 -6.61 11.09
CA VAL A 216 -13.62 -6.37 12.52
C VAL A 216 -14.99 -6.88 12.97
N GLY A 217 -16.05 -6.57 12.23
CA GLY A 217 -17.40 -7.06 12.54
C GLY A 217 -17.50 -8.58 12.49
N GLU A 218 -16.98 -9.22 11.42
CA GLU A 218 -16.97 -10.70 11.32
C GLU A 218 -16.16 -11.33 12.46
N GLY A 219 -15.01 -10.75 12.80
CA GLY A 219 -14.19 -11.19 13.93
C GLY A 219 -14.92 -11.11 15.28
N LEU A 220 -15.81 -10.13 15.43
CA LEU A 220 -16.70 -9.98 16.59
C LEU A 220 -17.96 -10.86 16.50
N GLY A 221 -18.16 -11.58 15.40
CA GLY A 221 -19.30 -12.46 15.18
C GLY A 221 -20.54 -11.77 14.61
N VAL A 222 -20.36 -10.61 13.98
CA VAL A 222 -21.45 -9.91 13.27
C VAL A 222 -21.70 -10.60 11.93
N ASP A 223 -22.92 -11.02 11.69
CA ASP A 223 -23.37 -11.50 10.37
C ASP A 223 -23.88 -10.32 9.55
N TRP A 224 -23.10 -9.92 8.56
CA TRP A 224 -23.45 -8.77 7.74
C TRP A 224 -24.57 -9.09 6.73
N PRO A 225 -25.62 -8.23 6.63
CA PRO A 225 -26.66 -8.40 5.62
C PRO A 225 -26.06 -8.37 4.21
N GLY A 226 -26.28 -9.44 3.43
CA GLY A 226 -25.72 -9.56 2.08
C GLY A 226 -24.25 -10.01 2.04
N ALA A 227 -23.70 -10.49 3.16
CA ALA A 227 -22.33 -11.00 3.28
C ALA A 227 -21.31 -10.01 2.67
N ASP A 228 -20.44 -10.44 1.75
CA ASP A 228 -19.39 -9.63 1.12
C ASP A 228 -19.91 -8.38 0.41
N LEU A 229 -21.20 -8.33 0.00
CA LEU A 229 -21.80 -7.13 -0.59
C LEU A 229 -21.86 -5.95 0.37
N SER A 230 -21.83 -6.19 1.67
CA SER A 230 -21.77 -5.14 2.69
C SER A 230 -20.50 -4.29 2.58
N ILE A 231 -19.42 -4.84 2.03
CA ILE A 231 -18.19 -4.09 1.76
C ILE A 231 -18.46 -2.91 0.83
N LEU A 232 -19.30 -3.08 -0.20
CA LEU A 232 -19.68 -1.99 -1.10
C LEU A 232 -20.44 -0.89 -0.37
N ALA A 233 -21.31 -1.25 0.59
CA ALA A 233 -21.99 -0.26 1.41
C ALA A 233 -21.00 0.53 2.28
N PHE A 234 -20.01 -0.14 2.88
CA PHE A 234 -18.96 0.54 3.63
C PHE A 234 -18.09 1.43 2.76
N VAL A 235 -17.74 1.01 1.54
CA VAL A 235 -17.03 1.86 0.56
C VAL A 235 -17.83 3.14 0.30
N LEU A 236 -19.15 3.03 0.04
CA LEU A 236 -20.00 4.20 -0.20
C LEU A 236 -20.10 5.10 1.04
N ILE A 237 -20.16 4.53 2.24
CA ILE A 237 -20.16 5.28 3.50
C ILE A 237 -18.86 6.06 3.66
N PHE A 238 -17.69 5.42 3.49
CA PHE A 238 -16.40 6.11 3.61
C PHE A 238 -16.19 7.16 2.53
N LEU A 239 -16.64 6.91 1.30
CA LEU A 239 -16.63 7.91 0.23
C LEU A 239 -17.54 9.11 0.57
N GLY A 240 -18.73 8.85 1.10
CA GLY A 240 -19.66 9.91 1.53
C GLY A 240 -19.08 10.74 2.66
N ILE A 241 -18.54 10.11 3.70
CA ILE A 241 -17.90 10.80 4.83
C ILE A 241 -16.71 11.63 4.32
N ALA A 242 -15.84 11.05 3.49
CA ALA A 242 -14.70 11.77 2.93
C ALA A 242 -15.14 12.97 2.07
N GLY A 243 -16.15 12.80 1.23
CA GLY A 243 -16.72 13.89 0.43
C GLY A 243 -17.27 15.03 1.29
N VAL A 244 -18.04 14.70 2.32
CA VAL A 244 -18.56 15.70 3.29
C VAL A 244 -17.42 16.42 4.01
N LEU A 245 -16.40 15.70 4.46
CA LEU A 245 -15.24 16.30 5.14
C LEU A 245 -14.45 17.22 4.21
N ILE A 246 -14.23 16.82 2.96
CA ILE A 246 -13.55 17.67 1.96
C ILE A 246 -14.31 18.96 1.74
N VAL A 247 -15.64 18.90 1.58
CA VAL A 247 -16.47 20.09 1.36
C VAL A 247 -16.52 20.98 2.62
N ALA A 248 -16.72 20.39 3.80
CA ALA A 248 -16.87 21.11 5.06
C ALA A 248 -15.58 21.77 5.54
N LEU A 249 -14.41 21.14 5.29
CA LEU A 249 -13.12 21.61 5.76
C LEU A 249 -12.34 22.42 4.71
N ARG A 250 -12.88 22.56 3.50
CA ARG A 250 -12.24 23.37 2.46
C ARG A 250 -12.14 24.83 2.92
N PRO A 251 -10.94 25.42 2.95
CA PRO A 251 -10.82 26.84 3.29
C PRO A 251 -11.69 27.67 2.35
N ARG A 252 -12.58 28.48 2.90
CA ARG A 252 -13.24 29.50 2.09
C ARG A 252 -12.16 30.47 1.66
N SER A 253 -11.92 30.57 0.34
CA SER A 253 -11.17 31.69 -0.20
C SER A 253 -11.91 32.95 0.24
N GLU A 254 -11.34 33.68 1.21
CA GLU A 254 -11.78 35.05 1.44
C GLU A 254 -11.51 35.78 0.11
N GLU A 255 -12.58 36.16 -0.56
CA GLU A 255 -12.55 37.17 -1.60
C GLU A 255 -11.98 38.44 -0.94
N THR A 256 -10.66 38.62 -1.07
CA THR A 256 -10.05 39.92 -0.85
C THR A 256 -10.55 40.84 -1.97
N ALA A 257 -11.58 41.60 -1.63
CA ALA A 257 -11.99 42.77 -2.38
C ALA A 257 -10.91 43.86 -2.34
#